data_64f34d6305a209fd0941fee698a31e70
#
_entry.id   64f34d6305a209fd0941fee698a31e70
#
_cell.length_a   1.000
_cell.length_b   1.000
_cell.length_c   1.000
_cell.angle_alpha   90.00
_cell.angle_beta   90.00
_cell.angle_gamma   90.00
#
_symmetry.space_group_name_H-M   'P 1'
#
loop_
_entity.id
_entity.type
_entity.pdbx_description
1 polymer ?
#
loop_
_entity_poly.entity_id
_entity_poly.type
_entity_poly.pdbx_seq_one_letter_code
_entity_poly.pdbx_strand_id
1 'polypeptide(L)'
;MAADARDDGPFCRLSAVAHRCDKRLLADVLDHAPTHDDIRAFLRRVNPALSARHLTLVGLTTDGAARAPEPLAAVFDAGPHQVCALHGVTEVVKAVVRAVASARKTLAATQPKVPKGRPATLAATPAAPKNKRLEQPRADVCTPRSRCVQRHLSPSERTQWWRITRGVPQLRTLREIMVQVSTWCDRRCRTQTALDTLAQRRRRLQRFPQVGEALTKRFSPTLEKALTFLDDTRLPSTSHAVERGNRRSRTRQKQVYRVRTQGQIRARLALDRWREAHAEGRQHTLTSLHHARAG
;
A
#
# COMPACT_ATOMS: atom_id res chain seq x y z
N MET A 1 4.97 -7.60 -16.12
CA MET A 1 5.36 -6.16 -16.20
C MET A 1 4.59 -5.38 -15.15
N ALA A 2 5.15 -4.32 -14.58
CA ALA A 2 4.42 -3.36 -13.75
C ALA A 2 4.40 -2.00 -14.45
N ALA A 3 3.23 -1.33 -14.43
CA ALA A 3 3.05 0.02 -14.97
C ALA A 3 2.46 0.94 -13.91
N ASP A 4 2.89 2.20 -13.91
CA ASP A 4 2.50 3.22 -12.93
C ASP A 4 2.48 4.61 -13.57
N ALA A 5 1.51 5.44 -13.14
CA ALA A 5 1.41 6.84 -13.48
C ALA A 5 1.58 7.66 -12.19
N ARG A 6 2.58 8.54 -12.14
CA ARG A 6 2.92 9.27 -10.92
C ARG A 6 3.16 10.74 -11.15
N ASP A 7 2.53 11.56 -10.30
CA ASP A 7 2.76 13.01 -10.28
C ASP A 7 4.13 13.35 -9.70
N ASP A 8 4.84 14.27 -10.35
CA ASP A 8 6.16 14.77 -9.99
C ASP A 8 6.22 16.29 -10.18
N GLY A 9 5.56 17.02 -9.28
CA GLY A 9 5.33 18.45 -9.39
C GLY A 9 4.33 18.78 -10.52
N PRO A 10 4.66 19.66 -11.47
CA PRO A 10 3.79 19.98 -12.59
C PRO A 10 3.75 18.89 -13.66
N PHE A 11 4.58 17.85 -13.56
CA PHE A 11 4.69 16.79 -14.55
C PHE A 11 4.12 15.48 -14.02
N CYS A 12 3.56 14.67 -14.92
CA CYS A 12 3.21 13.29 -14.64
C CYS A 12 4.15 12.34 -15.38
N ARG A 13 4.63 11.32 -14.69
CA ARG A 13 5.51 10.30 -15.24
C ARG A 13 4.77 9.01 -15.46
N LEU A 14 4.78 8.50 -16.71
CA LEU A 14 4.36 7.14 -17.03
C LEU A 14 5.59 6.22 -17.05
N SER A 15 5.51 5.07 -16.43
CA SER A 15 6.62 4.11 -16.35
C SER A 15 6.13 2.69 -16.52
N ALA A 16 6.85 1.89 -17.32
CA ALA A 16 6.69 0.45 -17.44
C ALA A 16 8.02 -0.24 -17.08
N VAL A 17 7.96 -1.22 -16.18
CA VAL A 17 9.13 -1.91 -15.63
C VAL A 17 8.93 -3.42 -15.74
N ALA A 18 9.95 -4.14 -16.21
CA ALA A 18 9.98 -5.59 -16.17
C ALA A 18 10.15 -6.06 -14.71
N HIS A 19 9.14 -6.74 -14.16
CA HIS A 19 9.13 -7.10 -12.76
C HIS A 19 10.27 -8.04 -12.37
N ARG A 20 10.63 -8.98 -13.25
CA ARG A 20 11.61 -10.03 -12.97
C ARG A 20 13.03 -9.50 -12.80
N CYS A 21 13.39 -8.44 -13.50
CA CYS A 21 14.73 -7.87 -13.50
C CYS A 21 14.80 -6.42 -13.03
N ASP A 22 13.68 -5.82 -12.59
CA ASP A 22 13.57 -4.41 -12.18
C ASP A 22 14.08 -3.41 -13.26
N LYS A 23 14.19 -3.84 -14.53
CA LYS A 23 14.66 -2.99 -15.64
C LYS A 23 13.51 -2.18 -16.21
N ARG A 24 13.73 -0.89 -16.42
CA ARG A 24 12.76 0.00 -17.06
C ARG A 24 12.66 -0.29 -18.55
N LEU A 25 11.45 -0.67 -18.99
CA LEU A 25 11.15 -0.95 -20.40
C LEU A 25 10.87 0.36 -21.15
N LEU A 26 10.01 1.19 -20.55
CA LEU A 26 9.54 2.44 -21.15
C LEU A 26 9.28 3.46 -20.05
N ALA A 27 9.51 4.73 -20.37
CA ALA A 27 9.10 5.86 -19.55
C ALA A 27 8.72 7.05 -20.43
N ASP A 28 7.77 7.83 -19.97
CA ASP A 28 7.38 9.09 -20.57
C ASP A 28 7.10 10.14 -19.51
N VAL A 29 7.06 11.41 -19.93
CA VAL A 29 6.79 12.54 -19.05
C VAL A 29 5.78 13.44 -19.75
N LEU A 30 4.66 13.67 -19.08
CA LEU A 30 3.59 14.56 -19.48
C LEU A 30 3.67 15.85 -18.67
N ASP A 31 3.27 16.96 -19.25
CA ASP A 31 3.13 18.27 -18.59
C ASP A 31 1.72 18.51 -18.03
N HIS A 32 0.89 17.48 -18.09
CA HIS A 32 -0.49 17.46 -17.60
C HIS A 32 -0.82 16.14 -16.90
N ALA A 33 -1.96 16.09 -16.26
CA ALA A 33 -2.50 14.84 -15.70
C ALA A 33 -2.83 13.85 -16.84
N PRO A 34 -2.41 12.57 -16.77
CA PRO A 34 -2.57 11.61 -17.85
C PRO A 34 -4.05 11.39 -18.18
N THR A 35 -4.39 11.48 -19.45
CA THR A 35 -5.67 11.08 -20.01
C THR A 35 -5.69 9.60 -20.37
N HIS A 36 -6.86 9.05 -20.71
CA HIS A 36 -6.96 7.68 -21.21
C HIS A 36 -6.17 7.51 -22.52
N ASP A 37 -6.17 8.52 -23.38
CA ASP A 37 -5.43 8.48 -24.66
C ASP A 37 -3.92 8.50 -24.46
N ASP A 38 -3.41 9.28 -23.51
CA ASP A 38 -1.99 9.28 -23.16
C ASP A 38 -1.55 7.90 -22.65
N ILE A 39 -2.34 7.30 -21.76
CA ILE A 39 -2.05 5.98 -21.22
C ILE A 39 -2.12 4.94 -22.35
N ARG A 40 -3.11 5.01 -23.24
CA ARG A 40 -3.26 4.11 -24.38
C ARG A 40 -2.08 4.25 -25.35
N ALA A 41 -1.70 5.45 -25.69
CA ALA A 41 -0.54 5.74 -26.54
C ALA A 41 0.77 5.24 -25.93
N PHE A 42 0.95 5.43 -24.61
CA PHE A 42 2.09 4.90 -23.89
C PHE A 42 2.12 3.36 -23.90
N LEU A 43 0.99 2.70 -23.62
CA LEU A 43 0.89 1.24 -23.57
C LEU A 43 1.09 0.58 -24.94
N ARG A 44 0.62 1.20 -26.04
CA ARG A 44 0.88 0.71 -27.40
C ARG A 44 2.36 0.61 -27.74
N ARG A 45 3.20 1.44 -27.15
CA ARG A 45 4.66 1.37 -27.33
C ARG A 45 5.35 0.28 -26.52
N VAL A 46 4.63 -0.36 -25.58
CA VAL A 46 5.20 -1.43 -24.74
C VAL A 46 5.48 -2.69 -25.56
N ASN A 47 4.55 -3.12 -26.41
CA ASN A 47 4.73 -4.33 -27.22
C ASN A 47 5.96 -4.26 -28.12
N PRO A 48 6.17 -3.19 -28.94
CA PRO A 48 7.41 -3.02 -29.70
C PRO A 48 8.66 -3.00 -28.80
N ALA A 49 8.59 -2.37 -27.64
CA ALA A 49 9.72 -2.32 -26.71
C ALA A 49 10.06 -3.68 -26.06
N LEU A 50 9.08 -4.57 -25.94
CA LEU A 50 9.28 -5.95 -25.51
C LEU A 50 9.85 -6.79 -26.65
N SER A 51 9.26 -6.72 -27.84
CA SER A 51 9.70 -7.46 -29.04
C SER A 51 11.16 -7.16 -29.40
N ALA A 52 11.57 -5.88 -29.32
CA ALA A 52 12.97 -5.49 -29.51
C ALA A 52 13.95 -6.10 -28.50
N ARG A 53 13.44 -6.71 -27.43
CA ARG A 53 14.24 -7.41 -26.40
C ARG A 53 13.96 -8.91 -26.35
N HIS A 54 13.27 -9.45 -27.34
CA HIS A 54 12.82 -10.85 -27.38
C HIS A 54 12.03 -11.27 -26.14
N LEU A 55 11.19 -10.36 -25.61
CA LEU A 55 10.37 -10.58 -24.42
C LEU A 55 8.88 -10.61 -24.80
N THR A 56 8.11 -11.45 -24.11
CA THR A 56 6.66 -11.53 -24.22
C THR A 56 6.00 -11.04 -22.94
N LEU A 57 4.84 -10.38 -23.06
CA LEU A 57 4.05 -9.94 -21.92
C LEU A 57 3.25 -11.12 -21.36
N VAL A 58 3.62 -11.62 -20.18
CA VAL A 58 2.89 -12.69 -19.48
C VAL A 58 1.74 -12.14 -18.63
N GLY A 59 1.87 -10.90 -18.16
CA GLY A 59 0.84 -10.25 -17.37
C GLY A 59 1.28 -8.86 -16.92
N LEU A 60 0.31 -8.08 -16.46
CA LEU A 60 0.50 -6.68 -16.10
C LEU A 60 0.04 -6.42 -14.66
N THR A 61 0.82 -5.63 -13.93
CA THR A 61 0.45 -5.16 -12.60
C THR A 61 0.37 -3.64 -12.58
N THR A 62 -0.73 -3.08 -12.05
CA THR A 62 -0.91 -1.63 -11.88
C THR A 62 -1.23 -1.28 -10.43
N ASP A 63 -1.19 0.00 -10.10
CA ASP A 63 -1.57 0.53 -8.78
C ASP A 63 -3.09 0.52 -8.51
N GLY A 64 -3.90 0.22 -9.53
CA GLY A 64 -5.36 0.25 -9.46
C GLY A 64 -5.95 1.65 -9.61
N ALA A 65 -5.22 2.59 -10.22
CA ALA A 65 -5.75 3.89 -10.59
C ALA A 65 -6.96 3.74 -11.53
N ALA A 66 -8.02 4.53 -11.29
CA ALA A 66 -9.29 4.42 -12.02
C ALA A 66 -9.16 4.65 -13.55
N ARG A 67 -8.11 5.34 -13.98
CA ARG A 67 -7.83 5.65 -15.39
C ARG A 67 -7.13 4.53 -16.16
N ALA A 68 -6.66 3.48 -15.48
CA ALA A 68 -5.88 2.42 -16.12
C ALA A 68 -6.72 1.30 -16.79
N PRO A 69 -7.88 0.88 -16.26
CA PRO A 69 -8.56 -0.32 -16.75
C PRO A 69 -8.98 -0.27 -18.23
N GLU A 70 -9.53 0.86 -18.68
CA GLU A 70 -10.00 1.00 -20.09
C GLU A 70 -8.82 1.01 -21.08
N PRO A 71 -7.79 1.85 -20.93
CA PRO A 71 -6.63 1.81 -21.83
C PRO A 71 -5.92 0.44 -21.85
N LEU A 72 -5.89 -0.26 -20.71
CA LEU A 72 -5.31 -1.59 -20.63
C LEU A 72 -6.11 -2.62 -21.43
N ALA A 73 -7.44 -2.63 -21.28
CA ALA A 73 -8.30 -3.52 -22.03
C ALA A 73 -8.21 -3.25 -23.54
N ALA A 74 -8.10 -1.98 -23.95
CA ALA A 74 -7.98 -1.58 -25.34
C ALA A 74 -6.65 -1.96 -26.01
N VAL A 75 -5.58 -2.19 -25.24
CA VAL A 75 -4.24 -2.46 -25.78
C VAL A 75 -3.78 -3.90 -25.58
N PHE A 76 -4.15 -4.54 -24.49
CA PHE A 76 -3.63 -5.86 -24.11
C PHE A 76 -4.68 -6.96 -24.07
N ASP A 77 -5.87 -6.71 -24.62
CA ASP A 77 -6.94 -7.70 -24.63
C ASP A 77 -7.15 -8.37 -23.25
N ALA A 78 -7.65 -9.59 -23.19
CA ALA A 78 -7.94 -10.31 -21.95
C ALA A 78 -6.69 -10.83 -21.19
N GLY A 79 -5.52 -10.23 -21.39
CA GLY A 79 -4.29 -10.65 -20.68
C GLY A 79 -4.39 -10.52 -19.16
N PRO A 80 -3.69 -11.38 -18.38
CA PRO A 80 -3.75 -11.35 -16.92
C PRO A 80 -3.37 -9.97 -16.35
N HIS A 81 -4.33 -9.31 -15.72
CA HIS A 81 -4.16 -8.01 -15.08
C HIS A 81 -4.27 -8.15 -13.57
N GLN A 82 -3.20 -7.80 -12.87
CA GLN A 82 -3.11 -7.76 -11.43
C GLN A 82 -3.17 -6.31 -10.94
N VAL A 83 -4.08 -6.02 -10.03
CA VAL A 83 -4.05 -4.77 -9.26
C VAL A 83 -3.15 -4.94 -8.05
N CYS A 84 -2.28 -3.97 -7.78
CA CYS A 84 -1.33 -4.03 -6.67
C CYS A 84 -2.04 -4.22 -5.32
N ALA A 85 -1.87 -5.37 -4.70
CA ALA A 85 -2.47 -5.71 -3.42
C ALA A 85 -2.03 -4.74 -2.30
N LEU A 86 -0.78 -4.24 -2.35
CA LEU A 86 -0.27 -3.30 -1.36
C LEU A 86 -1.05 -1.97 -1.33
N HIS A 87 -1.44 -1.44 -2.50
CA HIS A 87 -2.24 -0.22 -2.57
C HIS A 87 -3.62 -0.42 -1.93
N GLY A 88 -4.26 -1.57 -2.18
CA GLY A 88 -5.50 -1.95 -1.51
C GLY A 88 -5.35 -2.04 0.01
N VAL A 89 -4.33 -2.76 0.48
CA VAL A 89 -4.03 -2.90 1.91
C VAL A 89 -3.74 -1.54 2.55
N THR A 90 -2.99 -0.67 1.89
CA THR A 90 -2.65 0.67 2.42
C THR A 90 -3.90 1.51 2.68
N GLU A 91 -4.89 1.48 1.80
CA GLU A 91 -6.15 2.21 2.02
C GLU A 91 -6.96 1.63 3.18
N VAL A 92 -6.99 0.32 3.33
CA VAL A 92 -7.62 -0.34 4.49
C VAL A 92 -6.89 0.03 5.78
N VAL A 93 -5.55 0.02 5.78
CA VAL A 93 -4.73 0.49 6.92
C VAL A 93 -5.10 1.92 7.31
N LYS A 94 -5.20 2.83 6.35
CA LYS A 94 -5.62 4.22 6.60
C LYS A 94 -7.01 4.31 7.22
N ALA A 95 -7.97 3.53 6.72
CA ALA A 95 -9.33 3.48 7.24
C ALA A 95 -9.37 2.91 8.67
N VAL A 96 -8.66 1.82 8.94
CA VAL A 96 -8.53 1.23 10.29
C VAL A 96 -7.89 2.21 11.27
N VAL A 97 -6.85 2.91 10.84
CA VAL A 97 -6.19 3.93 11.67
C VAL A 97 -7.14 5.08 12.03
N ARG A 98 -7.99 5.52 11.09
CA ARG A 98 -9.05 6.53 11.37
C ARG A 98 -10.09 5.97 12.33
N ALA A 99 -10.53 4.71 12.15
CA ALA A 99 -11.48 4.06 13.03
C ALA A 99 -10.93 3.91 14.47
N VAL A 100 -9.65 3.58 14.64
CA VAL A 100 -8.96 3.56 15.94
C VAL A 100 -8.96 4.96 16.58
N ALA A 101 -8.67 6.01 15.79
CA ALA A 101 -8.69 7.38 16.28
C ALA A 101 -10.11 7.82 16.70
N SER A 102 -11.14 7.43 15.94
CA SER A 102 -12.54 7.68 16.26
C SER A 102 -12.95 6.97 17.56
N ALA A 103 -12.67 5.67 17.68
CA ALA A 103 -12.95 4.90 18.89
C ALA A 103 -12.30 5.53 20.13
N ARG A 104 -11.05 6.00 20.00
CA ARG A 104 -10.36 6.74 21.06
C ARG A 104 -11.05 8.04 21.44
N LYS A 105 -11.53 8.82 20.45
CA LYS A 105 -12.26 10.06 20.68
C LYS A 105 -13.56 9.80 21.44
N THR A 106 -14.30 8.76 21.05
CA THR A 106 -15.52 8.35 21.75
C THR A 106 -15.24 7.93 23.19
N LEU A 107 -14.20 7.11 23.43
CA LEU A 107 -13.81 6.75 24.79
C LEU A 107 -13.41 7.97 25.63
N ALA A 108 -12.73 8.94 25.03
CA ALA A 108 -12.37 10.17 25.72
C ALA A 108 -13.60 11.03 26.09
N ALA A 109 -14.63 11.04 25.24
CA ALA A 109 -15.85 11.78 25.48
C ALA A 109 -16.75 11.14 26.57
N THR A 110 -16.70 9.82 26.70
CA THR A 110 -17.49 9.08 27.73
C THR A 110 -16.84 9.08 29.11
N GLN A 111 -15.61 9.59 29.25
CA GLN A 111 -14.96 9.71 30.54
C GLN A 111 -15.51 10.89 31.35
N PRO A 112 -15.79 10.71 32.65
CA PRO A 112 -16.12 11.83 33.52
C PRO A 112 -14.94 12.82 33.55
N LYS A 113 -15.25 14.09 33.30
CA LYS A 113 -14.25 15.15 33.38
C LYS A 113 -13.83 15.34 34.83
N VAL A 114 -12.53 15.17 35.13
CA VAL A 114 -12.00 15.52 36.45
C VAL A 114 -11.98 17.05 36.56
N PRO A 115 -12.61 17.64 37.59
CA PRO A 115 -12.53 19.08 37.83
C PRO A 115 -11.04 19.49 37.91
N LYS A 116 -10.66 20.52 37.16
CA LYS A 116 -9.34 21.15 37.30
C LYS A 116 -9.42 22.07 38.53
N GLY A 117 -8.64 21.76 39.56
CA GLY A 117 -8.55 22.58 40.76
C GLY A 117 -8.46 21.76 42.04
N ARG A 118 -8.27 22.43 43.19
CA ARG A 118 -8.30 21.80 44.51
C ARG A 118 -9.71 21.23 44.73
N PRO A 119 -9.88 19.97 45.12
CA PRO A 119 -11.20 19.40 45.35
C PRO A 119 -11.88 20.15 46.47
N ALA A 120 -12.98 20.86 46.12
CA ALA A 120 -13.74 21.65 47.08
C ALA A 120 -14.64 20.78 47.97
N THR A 121 -14.88 19.51 47.63
CA THR A 121 -15.77 18.62 48.37
C THR A 121 -15.32 17.16 48.32
N LEU A 122 -15.61 16.40 49.36
CA LEU A 122 -15.38 14.94 49.50
C LEU A 122 -15.98 14.11 48.35
N ALA A 123 -16.97 14.62 47.64
CA ALA A 123 -17.62 13.96 46.51
C ALA A 123 -16.70 13.81 45.26
N ALA A 124 -15.65 14.63 45.14
CA ALA A 124 -14.69 14.50 44.01
C ALA A 124 -13.64 13.43 44.21
N THR A 125 -13.43 12.94 45.41
CA THR A 125 -12.42 11.97 45.79
C THR A 125 -12.65 10.56 45.20
N PRO A 126 -13.90 10.03 45.10
CA PRO A 126 -14.16 8.71 44.53
C PRO A 126 -13.97 8.63 43.01
N ALA A 127 -14.03 9.74 42.29
CA ALA A 127 -13.86 9.75 40.84
C ALA A 127 -12.40 9.58 40.38
N ALA A 128 -11.43 9.97 41.23
CA ALA A 128 -10.00 9.87 40.94
C ALA A 128 -9.50 8.44 40.69
N PRO A 129 -9.85 7.43 41.50
CA PRO A 129 -9.47 6.04 41.25
C PRO A 129 -10.08 5.45 39.98
N LYS A 130 -11.35 5.79 39.67
CA LYS A 130 -12.00 5.37 38.42
C LYS A 130 -11.33 5.99 37.20
N ASN A 131 -10.93 7.24 37.28
CA ASN A 131 -10.21 7.92 36.20
C ASN A 131 -8.81 7.34 35.95
N LYS A 132 -8.03 7.07 37.00
CA LYS A 132 -6.74 6.38 36.87
C LYS A 132 -6.88 5.03 36.18
N ARG A 133 -7.91 4.26 36.50
CA ARG A 133 -8.19 2.97 35.89
C ARG A 133 -8.62 3.09 34.42
N LEU A 134 -9.24 4.19 34.02
CA LEU A 134 -9.67 4.47 32.66
C LEU A 134 -8.59 5.23 31.85
N GLU A 135 -7.74 6.01 32.51
CA GLU A 135 -6.63 6.73 31.86
C GLU A 135 -5.50 5.79 31.40
N GLN A 136 -5.24 4.71 32.15
CA GLN A 136 -4.22 3.73 31.81
C GLN A 136 -4.48 3.07 30.43
N PRO A 137 -5.71 2.54 30.13
CA PRO A 137 -6.04 2.08 28.79
C PRO A 137 -5.98 3.17 27.73
N ARG A 138 -6.25 4.44 28.08
CA ARG A 138 -6.23 5.57 27.17
C ARG A 138 -4.80 5.99 26.78
N ALA A 139 -3.88 6.07 27.72
CA ALA A 139 -2.48 6.32 27.45
C ALA A 139 -1.89 5.17 26.62
N ASP A 140 -2.24 3.94 26.97
CA ASP A 140 -1.82 2.73 26.27
C ASP A 140 -2.40 2.63 24.84
N VAL A 141 -3.61 3.17 24.57
CA VAL A 141 -4.21 3.22 23.20
C VAL A 141 -3.49 4.23 22.28
N CYS A 142 -2.70 5.16 22.81
CA CYS A 142 -1.89 6.04 21.99
C CYS A 142 -0.67 5.32 21.37
N THR A 143 -0.08 4.39 22.07
CA THR A 143 1.09 3.61 21.66
C THR A 143 0.77 2.50 20.65
N PRO A 144 -0.40 1.85 20.64
CA PRO A 144 -0.67 0.66 19.82
C PRO A 144 -1.29 0.92 18.47
N ARG A 145 -1.32 2.16 17.95
CA ARG A 145 -1.79 2.43 16.59
C ARG A 145 -1.04 1.56 15.58
N SER A 146 0.26 1.43 15.73
CA SER A 146 1.10 0.54 14.93
C SER A 146 0.74 -0.93 15.13
N ARG A 147 0.48 -1.36 16.37
CA ARG A 147 0.14 -2.75 16.70
C ARG A 147 -1.20 -3.20 16.14
N CYS A 148 -2.17 -2.29 15.98
CA CYS A 148 -3.45 -2.61 15.36
C CYS A 148 -3.29 -3.03 13.91
N VAL A 149 -2.34 -2.44 13.18
CA VAL A 149 -2.10 -2.66 11.75
C VAL A 149 -0.91 -3.58 11.47
N GLN A 150 -0.10 -3.89 12.46
CA GLN A 150 1.06 -4.77 12.33
C GLN A 150 0.63 -6.19 12.02
N ARG A 151 1.23 -6.82 10.98
CA ARG A 151 0.84 -8.17 10.54
C ARG A 151 1.04 -9.22 11.63
N HIS A 152 2.19 -9.23 12.27
CA HIS A 152 2.54 -10.17 13.33
C HIS A 152 2.87 -9.42 14.62
N LEU A 153 2.33 -9.87 15.73
CA LEU A 153 2.69 -9.40 17.05
C LEU A 153 3.54 -10.47 17.74
N SER A 154 4.59 -10.05 18.41
CA SER A 154 5.33 -10.93 19.32
C SER A 154 4.44 -11.42 20.48
N PRO A 155 4.79 -12.48 21.19
CA PRO A 155 4.01 -12.94 22.34
C PRO A 155 3.78 -11.86 23.40
N SER A 156 4.79 -11.06 23.70
CA SER A 156 4.72 -9.94 24.65
C SER A 156 3.79 -8.82 24.16
N GLU A 157 3.88 -8.43 22.90
CA GLU A 157 2.99 -7.44 22.27
C GLU A 157 1.54 -7.93 22.23
N ARG A 158 1.31 -9.24 22.03
CA ARG A 158 -0.01 -9.84 22.03
C ARG A 158 -0.64 -9.76 23.42
N THR A 159 0.11 -10.11 24.46
CA THR A 159 -0.34 -10.00 25.86
C THR A 159 -0.66 -8.55 26.20
N GLN A 160 0.18 -7.61 25.82
CA GLN A 160 -0.06 -6.19 26.04
C GLN A 160 -1.27 -5.70 25.25
N TRP A 161 -1.45 -6.14 24.01
CA TRP A 161 -2.63 -5.84 23.20
C TRP A 161 -3.92 -6.31 23.87
N TRP A 162 -3.95 -7.54 24.38
CA TRP A 162 -5.09 -8.08 25.11
C TRP A 162 -5.42 -7.28 26.37
N ARG A 163 -4.40 -6.85 27.12
CA ARG A 163 -4.57 -6.00 28.31
C ARG A 163 -5.20 -4.66 27.95
N ILE A 164 -4.67 -3.96 26.93
CA ILE A 164 -5.14 -2.64 26.49
C ILE A 164 -6.57 -2.70 25.97
N THR A 165 -6.91 -3.74 25.23
CA THR A 165 -8.21 -3.87 24.56
C THR A 165 -9.30 -4.51 25.43
N ARG A 166 -9.01 -4.80 26.70
CA ARG A 166 -9.96 -5.45 27.61
C ARG A 166 -11.30 -4.73 27.73
N GLY A 167 -11.28 -3.39 27.74
CA GLY A 167 -12.47 -2.54 27.80
C GLY A 167 -12.95 -1.98 26.45
N VAL A 168 -12.31 -2.37 25.33
CA VAL A 168 -12.58 -1.77 24.02
C VAL A 168 -12.66 -2.85 22.94
N PRO A 169 -13.78 -3.60 22.88
CA PRO A 169 -13.92 -4.72 21.93
C PRO A 169 -13.79 -4.30 20.47
N GLN A 170 -14.14 -3.06 20.14
CA GLN A 170 -14.00 -2.49 18.78
C GLN A 170 -12.56 -2.55 18.27
N LEU A 171 -11.55 -2.31 19.12
CA LEU A 171 -10.14 -2.39 18.73
C LEU A 171 -9.71 -3.84 18.39
N ARG A 172 -10.30 -4.83 19.07
CA ARG A 172 -10.06 -6.24 18.75
C ARG A 172 -10.61 -6.59 17.38
N THR A 173 -11.84 -6.17 17.11
CA THR A 173 -12.47 -6.38 15.78
C THR A 173 -11.66 -5.71 14.67
N LEU A 174 -11.19 -4.47 14.86
CA LEU A 174 -10.32 -3.79 13.89
C LEU A 174 -9.01 -4.53 13.65
N ARG A 175 -8.41 -5.08 14.71
CA ARG A 175 -7.20 -5.91 14.61
C ARG A 175 -7.47 -7.20 13.83
N GLU A 176 -8.59 -7.89 14.13
CA GLU A 176 -8.99 -9.10 13.41
C GLU A 176 -9.17 -8.83 11.90
N ILE A 177 -9.81 -7.71 11.56
CA ILE A 177 -9.95 -7.28 10.15
C ILE A 177 -8.57 -7.11 9.51
N MET A 178 -7.62 -6.44 10.18
CA MET A 178 -6.28 -6.24 9.65
C MET A 178 -5.49 -7.53 9.47
N VAL A 179 -5.59 -8.46 10.42
CA VAL A 179 -4.96 -9.79 10.30
C VAL A 179 -5.51 -10.51 9.09
N GLN A 180 -6.83 -10.51 8.88
CA GLN A 180 -7.46 -11.16 7.74
C GLN A 180 -7.07 -10.53 6.41
N VAL A 181 -7.12 -9.19 6.30
CA VAL A 181 -6.66 -8.49 5.09
C VAL A 181 -5.21 -8.85 4.76
N SER A 182 -4.36 -8.97 5.78
CA SER A 182 -2.98 -9.41 5.59
C SER A 182 -2.87 -10.86 5.12
N THR A 183 -3.78 -11.73 5.56
CA THR A 183 -3.83 -13.15 5.15
C THR A 183 -4.28 -13.30 3.70
N TRP A 184 -5.20 -12.46 3.22
CA TRP A 184 -5.61 -12.48 1.80
C TRP A 184 -4.45 -12.14 0.85
N CYS A 185 -3.48 -11.38 1.32
CA CYS A 185 -2.26 -11.08 0.55
C CYS A 185 -1.16 -12.15 0.69
N ASP A 186 -1.44 -13.24 1.38
CA ASP A 186 -0.52 -14.37 1.50
C ASP A 186 -0.76 -15.37 0.36
N ARG A 187 0.29 -15.77 -0.37
CA ARG A 187 0.21 -16.78 -1.46
C ARG A 187 -0.30 -18.16 -1.01
N ARG A 188 -0.46 -18.38 0.29
CA ARG A 188 -1.09 -19.60 0.83
C ARG A 188 -2.61 -19.56 0.80
N CYS A 189 -3.21 -18.37 0.58
CA CYS A 189 -4.64 -18.20 0.42
C CYS A 189 -5.02 -18.43 -1.05
N ARG A 190 -6.21 -19.00 -1.29
CA ARG A 190 -6.82 -19.07 -2.62
C ARG A 190 -7.78 -17.90 -2.80
N THR A 191 -7.95 -17.43 -4.03
CA THR A 191 -8.86 -16.32 -4.35
C THR A 191 -10.27 -16.57 -3.81
N GLN A 192 -10.85 -17.76 -4.05
CA GLN A 192 -12.18 -18.11 -3.55
C GLN A 192 -12.27 -18.03 -2.02
N THR A 193 -11.28 -18.55 -1.30
CA THR A 193 -11.23 -18.48 0.19
C THR A 193 -11.18 -17.03 0.69
N ALA A 194 -10.44 -16.16 0.01
CA ALA A 194 -10.38 -14.73 0.35
C ALA A 194 -11.74 -14.05 0.15
N LEU A 195 -12.43 -14.34 -0.96
CA LEU A 195 -13.75 -13.80 -1.28
C LEU A 195 -14.80 -14.28 -0.27
N ASP A 196 -14.84 -15.56 0.05
CA ASP A 196 -15.77 -16.16 1.02
C ASP A 196 -15.57 -15.55 2.42
N THR A 197 -14.32 -15.39 2.83
CA THR A 197 -13.98 -14.76 4.10
C THR A 197 -14.46 -13.32 4.15
N LEU A 198 -14.32 -12.56 3.06
CA LEU A 198 -14.81 -11.18 2.96
C LEU A 198 -16.34 -11.15 3.05
N ALA A 199 -17.05 -12.01 2.33
CA ALA A 199 -18.49 -12.10 2.36
C ALA A 199 -19.04 -12.40 3.76
N GLN A 200 -18.46 -13.39 4.46
CA GLN A 200 -18.83 -13.75 5.82
C GLN A 200 -18.64 -12.61 6.81
N ARG A 201 -17.65 -11.75 6.58
CA ARG A 201 -17.32 -10.63 7.49
C ARG A 201 -18.08 -9.34 7.20
N ARG A 202 -18.87 -9.28 6.14
CA ARG A 202 -19.64 -8.09 5.74
C ARG A 202 -20.42 -7.46 6.90
N ARG A 203 -21.08 -8.27 7.75
CA ARG A 203 -21.81 -7.81 8.96
C ARG A 203 -20.90 -7.10 9.97
N ARG A 204 -19.66 -7.59 10.18
CA ARG A 204 -18.71 -6.97 11.10
C ARG A 204 -18.17 -5.65 10.56
N LEU A 205 -18.00 -5.55 9.23
CA LEU A 205 -17.54 -4.34 8.55
C LEU A 205 -18.57 -3.21 8.62
N GLN A 206 -19.86 -3.53 8.71
CA GLN A 206 -20.93 -2.54 8.87
C GLN A 206 -20.77 -1.70 10.15
N ARG A 207 -20.15 -2.24 11.20
CA ARG A 207 -19.84 -1.50 12.44
C ARG A 207 -18.75 -0.45 12.26
N PHE A 208 -17.99 -0.51 11.17
CA PHE A 208 -16.91 0.42 10.82
C PHE A 208 -17.10 0.90 9.38
N PRO A 209 -18.05 1.83 9.13
CA PRO A 209 -18.43 2.22 7.77
C PRO A 209 -17.23 2.62 6.90
N GLN A 210 -16.29 3.39 7.46
CA GLN A 210 -15.09 3.82 6.75
C GLN A 210 -14.19 2.66 6.32
N VAL A 211 -14.09 1.59 7.12
CA VAL A 211 -13.31 0.39 6.79
C VAL A 211 -14.06 -0.44 5.74
N GLY A 212 -15.37 -0.60 5.92
CA GLY A 212 -16.25 -1.27 4.96
C GLY A 212 -16.22 -0.59 3.60
N GLU A 213 -16.32 0.74 3.56
CA GLU A 213 -16.24 1.55 2.34
C GLU A 213 -14.87 1.43 1.66
N ALA A 214 -13.77 1.49 2.41
CA ALA A 214 -12.43 1.30 1.88
C ALA A 214 -12.26 -0.09 1.26
N LEU A 215 -12.78 -1.13 1.90
CA LEU A 215 -12.78 -2.49 1.37
C LEU A 215 -13.65 -2.60 0.12
N THR A 216 -14.88 -2.08 0.13
CA THR A 216 -15.78 -2.12 -1.01
C THR A 216 -15.24 -1.35 -2.20
N LYS A 217 -14.77 -0.11 -1.97
CA LYS A 217 -14.28 0.77 -3.04
C LYS A 217 -13.02 0.23 -3.73
N ARG A 218 -12.14 -0.43 -2.99
CA ARG A 218 -10.85 -0.93 -3.53
C ARG A 218 -10.90 -2.38 -3.95
N PHE A 219 -11.81 -3.16 -3.39
CA PHE A 219 -11.88 -4.60 -3.62
C PHE A 219 -13.12 -5.07 -4.39
N SER A 220 -14.07 -4.18 -4.72
CA SER A 220 -15.18 -4.50 -5.63
C SER A 220 -15.26 -3.40 -6.70
N PRO A 221 -15.25 -3.64 -7.96
CA PRO A 221 -15.21 -4.85 -8.79
C PRO A 221 -13.78 -5.33 -9.12
N THR A 222 -12.73 -4.74 -8.54
CA THR A 222 -11.33 -5.05 -8.82
C THR A 222 -10.72 -6.07 -7.87
N LEU A 223 -11.51 -6.62 -6.92
CA LEU A 223 -10.99 -7.58 -5.95
C LEU A 223 -10.41 -8.82 -6.61
N GLU A 224 -11.10 -9.41 -7.58
CA GLU A 224 -10.58 -10.56 -8.34
C GLU A 224 -9.26 -10.21 -8.99
N LYS A 225 -9.18 -9.04 -9.64
CA LYS A 225 -7.93 -8.54 -10.24
C LYS A 225 -6.84 -8.28 -9.20
N ALA A 226 -7.20 -7.90 -7.97
CA ALA A 226 -6.23 -7.70 -6.89
C ALA A 226 -5.74 -9.02 -6.27
N LEU A 227 -6.45 -10.12 -6.49
CA LEU A 227 -6.14 -11.45 -5.98
C LEU A 227 -5.63 -12.43 -7.06
N THR A 228 -5.58 -12.04 -8.33
CA THR A 228 -5.15 -12.89 -9.45
C THR A 228 -3.77 -13.53 -9.20
N PHE A 229 -2.88 -12.85 -8.47
CA PHE A 229 -1.56 -13.39 -8.11
C PHE A 229 -1.60 -14.62 -7.19
N LEU A 230 -2.73 -14.89 -6.53
CA LEU A 230 -2.91 -16.08 -5.69
C LEU A 230 -3.02 -17.32 -6.55
N ASP A 231 -3.66 -17.20 -7.71
CA ASP A 231 -3.93 -18.29 -8.63
C ASP A 231 -2.86 -18.38 -9.74
N ASP A 232 -2.19 -17.27 -10.08
CA ASP A 232 -1.07 -17.24 -11.04
C ASP A 232 0.25 -16.84 -10.37
N THR A 233 1.13 -17.80 -10.17
CA THR A 233 2.45 -17.60 -9.54
C THR A 233 3.40 -16.70 -10.34
N ARG A 234 3.14 -16.50 -11.64
CA ARG A 234 3.94 -15.62 -12.52
C ARG A 234 3.67 -14.14 -12.24
N LEU A 235 2.49 -13.82 -11.66
CA LEU A 235 2.12 -12.46 -11.33
C LEU A 235 2.68 -12.04 -9.97
N PRO A 236 3.27 -10.85 -9.84
CA PRO A 236 3.64 -10.28 -8.56
C PRO A 236 2.41 -9.76 -7.82
N SER A 237 2.38 -9.91 -6.51
CA SER A 237 1.32 -9.33 -5.67
C SER A 237 1.37 -7.80 -5.60
N THR A 238 2.50 -7.19 -5.97
CA THR A 238 2.74 -5.74 -5.79
C THR A 238 3.44 -5.13 -6.99
N SER A 239 3.26 -3.81 -7.17
CA SER A 239 3.96 -2.98 -8.16
C SER A 239 5.33 -2.47 -7.66
N HIS A 240 5.93 -3.09 -6.65
CA HIS A 240 7.19 -2.62 -6.04
C HIS A 240 8.35 -2.39 -7.02
N ALA A 241 8.41 -3.15 -8.11
CA ALA A 241 9.45 -2.96 -9.11
C ALA A 241 9.41 -1.55 -9.71
N VAL A 242 8.21 -1.09 -10.12
CA VAL A 242 8.05 0.27 -10.67
C VAL A 242 8.20 1.34 -9.60
N GLU A 243 7.72 1.06 -8.37
CA GLU A 243 7.88 1.99 -7.25
C GLU A 243 9.36 2.20 -6.88
N ARG A 244 10.15 1.12 -6.83
CA ARG A 244 11.61 1.20 -6.61
C ARG A 244 12.29 2.01 -7.70
N GLY A 245 11.96 1.79 -8.97
CA GLY A 245 12.45 2.55 -10.10
C GLY A 245 12.10 4.04 -10.00
N ASN A 246 10.84 4.34 -9.68
CA ASN A 246 10.35 5.70 -9.51
C ASN A 246 11.00 6.41 -8.31
N ARG A 247 11.19 5.70 -7.19
CA ARG A 247 11.88 6.24 -5.99
C ARG A 247 13.31 6.63 -6.31
N ARG A 248 14.08 5.75 -6.97
CA ARG A 248 15.47 6.04 -7.37
C ARG A 248 15.58 7.30 -8.24
N SER A 249 14.74 7.41 -9.27
CA SER A 249 14.70 8.58 -10.14
C SER A 249 14.33 9.85 -9.36
N ARG A 250 13.32 9.79 -8.47
CA ARG A 250 12.84 10.92 -7.67
C ARG A 250 13.90 11.43 -6.68
N THR A 251 14.61 10.53 -6.01
CA THR A 251 15.69 10.91 -5.09
C THR A 251 16.79 11.63 -5.84
N ARG A 252 17.22 11.11 -6.99
CA ARG A 252 18.22 11.77 -7.84
C ARG A 252 17.75 13.12 -8.36
N GLN A 253 16.48 13.22 -8.80
CA GLN A 253 15.89 14.46 -9.31
C GLN A 253 15.85 15.55 -8.26
N LYS A 254 15.43 15.23 -7.03
CA LYS A 254 15.30 16.18 -5.92
C LYS A 254 16.63 16.57 -5.28
N GLN A 255 17.53 15.62 -5.08
CA GLN A 255 18.75 15.81 -4.32
C GLN A 255 19.94 16.25 -5.18
N VAL A 256 20.05 15.71 -6.41
CA VAL A 256 21.25 15.90 -7.23
C VAL A 256 21.06 16.93 -8.33
N TYR A 257 19.92 16.89 -9.03
CA TYR A 257 19.80 17.63 -10.30
C TYR A 257 18.83 18.79 -10.30
N ARG A 258 17.91 18.90 -9.33
CA ARG A 258 16.85 19.93 -9.25
C ARG A 258 16.19 20.20 -10.63
N VAL A 259 15.93 19.14 -11.38
CA VAL A 259 15.44 19.22 -12.76
C VAL A 259 14.05 19.85 -12.78
N ARG A 260 13.88 20.89 -13.62
CA ARG A 260 12.65 21.71 -13.65
C ARG A 260 11.90 21.66 -14.98
N THR A 261 12.48 21.09 -16.03
CA THR A 261 11.85 21.05 -17.36
C THR A 261 11.53 19.63 -17.79
N GLN A 262 10.45 19.46 -18.57
CA GLN A 262 10.03 18.18 -19.12
C GLN A 262 11.16 17.52 -19.94
N GLY A 263 11.84 18.28 -20.79
CA GLY A 263 12.94 17.78 -21.62
C GLY A 263 14.10 17.23 -20.81
N GLN A 264 14.49 17.91 -19.74
CA GLN A 264 15.54 17.42 -18.82
C GLN A 264 15.12 16.15 -18.10
N ILE A 265 13.86 16.05 -17.66
CA ILE A 265 13.33 14.83 -17.02
C ILE A 265 13.35 13.65 -18.00
N ARG A 266 12.91 13.89 -19.25
CA ARG A 266 12.96 12.88 -20.34
C ARG A 266 14.39 12.42 -20.62
N ALA A 267 15.33 13.33 -20.82
CA ALA A 267 16.74 13.02 -21.06
C ALA A 267 17.33 12.19 -19.88
N ARG A 268 16.99 12.56 -18.65
CA ARG A 268 17.43 11.83 -17.47
C ARG A 268 16.86 10.42 -17.38
N LEU A 269 15.58 10.25 -17.66
CA LEU A 269 14.95 8.92 -17.70
C LEU A 269 15.54 8.06 -18.82
N ALA A 270 15.88 8.65 -19.98
CA ALA A 270 16.58 7.95 -21.05
C ALA A 270 17.97 7.47 -20.61
N LEU A 271 18.75 8.33 -19.93
CA LEU A 271 20.06 7.99 -19.37
C LEU A 271 19.95 6.91 -18.28
N ASP A 272 18.97 7.01 -17.38
CA ASP A 272 18.76 5.99 -16.34
C ASP A 272 18.39 4.63 -16.97
N ARG A 273 17.55 4.63 -18.01
CA ARG A 273 17.21 3.42 -18.78
C ARG A 273 18.43 2.83 -19.49
N TRP A 274 19.25 3.66 -20.12
CA TRP A 274 20.48 3.21 -20.76
C TRP A 274 21.43 2.58 -19.74
N ARG A 275 21.65 3.22 -18.60
CA ARG A 275 22.46 2.68 -17.49
C ARG A 275 21.93 1.35 -16.95
N GLU A 276 20.60 1.24 -16.78
CA GLU A 276 19.96 0.00 -16.32
C GLU A 276 20.13 -1.13 -17.33
N ALA A 277 20.11 -0.83 -18.63
CA ALA A 277 20.34 -1.80 -19.69
C ALA A 277 21.79 -2.32 -19.73
N HIS A 278 22.77 -1.46 -19.42
CA HIS A 278 24.20 -1.76 -19.51
C HIS A 278 24.84 -2.09 -18.14
N ALA A 279 24.05 -2.23 -17.08
CA ALA A 279 24.55 -2.44 -15.70
C ALA A 279 24.78 -3.92 -15.32
N GLU A 280 24.84 -4.83 -16.27
CA GLU A 280 24.99 -6.29 -15.99
C GLU A 280 26.22 -6.62 -15.14
N GLY A 281 27.32 -5.86 -15.24
CA GLY A 281 28.52 -6.05 -14.41
C GLY A 281 28.39 -5.54 -12.96
N ARG A 282 27.43 -4.66 -12.64
CA ARG A 282 27.33 -4.06 -11.30
C ARG A 282 26.67 -4.95 -10.24
N GLN A 283 25.78 -5.85 -10.63
CA GLN A 283 25.17 -6.79 -9.66
C GLN A 283 26.22 -7.77 -9.15
N HIS A 284 27.12 -8.21 -10.01
CA HIS A 284 28.27 -9.06 -9.61
C HIS A 284 29.17 -8.32 -8.62
N THR A 285 29.50 -7.07 -8.88
CA THR A 285 30.35 -6.24 -7.98
C THR A 285 29.70 -6.00 -6.62
N LEU A 286 28.38 -5.70 -6.57
CA LEU A 286 27.68 -5.52 -5.30
C LEU A 286 27.58 -6.83 -4.50
N THR A 287 27.30 -7.93 -5.15
CA THR A 287 27.26 -9.27 -4.52
C THR A 287 28.64 -9.65 -3.97
N SER A 288 29.70 -9.42 -4.76
CA SER A 288 31.09 -9.67 -4.33
C SER A 288 31.52 -8.77 -3.17
N LEU A 289 31.09 -7.49 -3.16
CA LEU A 289 31.36 -6.58 -2.05
C LEU A 289 30.57 -6.93 -0.77
N HIS A 290 29.35 -7.47 -0.93
CA HIS A 290 28.58 -7.98 0.21
C HIS A 290 29.20 -9.25 0.79
N HIS A 291 29.66 -10.15 -0.05
CA HIS A 291 30.37 -11.37 0.40
C HIS A 291 31.72 -11.03 1.07
N ALA A 292 32.47 -10.08 0.54
CA ALA A 292 33.75 -9.62 1.15
C ALA A 292 33.58 -8.87 2.48
N ARG A 293 32.36 -8.35 2.80
CA ARG A 293 32.05 -7.72 4.09
C ARG A 293 31.50 -8.69 5.13
N ALA A 294 31.04 -9.85 4.72
CA ALA A 294 30.45 -10.87 5.60
C ALA A 294 31.45 -11.96 6.04
N GLY A 295 32.69 -11.96 5.53
CA GLY A 295 33.85 -12.72 5.99
C GLY A 295 34.85 -11.80 6.65
#